data_8927fa07900c87b21fa23ea33f480162
#
_entry.id   8927fa07900c87b21fa23ea33f480162
#
_cell.length_a   1.000
_cell.length_b   1.000
_cell.length_c   1.000
_cell.angle_alpha   90.00
_cell.angle_beta   90.00
_cell.angle_gamma   90.00
#
_symmetry.space_group_name_H-M   'P 1'
#
loop_
_entity.id
_entity.type
_entity.pdbx_description
1 polymer ?
#
loop_
_entity_poly.entity_id
_entity_poly.type
_entity_poly.pdbx_seq_one_letter_code
_entity_poly.pdbx_strand_id
1 'polypeptide(L)'
;MSGSVPADTLRAAMAEARSEQTRLSRAAAHLVVGIDEGIAGTVFGTITTMATITAYGKAFPDSPWKLEELVVSTAVVLWLAHIYAHGLSESISERRPLRAGVLRSLGQRERGILLAAVPPTLVLTLGTLGLFGENASIWLAIGVGLATLALEGWRYAELERLRPPGRLVAVAANVALGLLVVVLKVVILH
;
A
#
# COMPACT_ATOMS: atom_id res chain seq x y z
N MET A 1 19.65 -25.47 54.05
CA MET A 1 20.26 -24.17 53.74
C MET A 1 19.38 -23.53 52.67
N SER A 2 18.44 -22.66 53.08
CA SER A 2 17.58 -21.95 52.16
C SER A 2 18.22 -20.60 51.85
N GLY A 3 18.86 -20.49 50.69
CA GLY A 3 19.46 -19.23 50.22
C GLY A 3 18.38 -18.27 49.72
N SER A 4 18.02 -17.31 50.52
CA SER A 4 17.14 -16.21 50.10
C SER A 4 17.87 -15.32 49.09
N VAL A 5 17.36 -15.22 47.87
CA VAL A 5 17.87 -14.28 46.84
C VAL A 5 17.71 -12.85 47.39
N PRO A 6 18.76 -12.00 47.36
CA PRO A 6 18.65 -10.62 47.82
C PRO A 6 17.58 -9.86 47.10
N ALA A 7 16.76 -9.09 47.81
CA ALA A 7 15.65 -8.32 47.27
C ALA A 7 16.07 -7.35 46.15
N ASP A 8 17.30 -6.86 46.20
CA ASP A 8 17.88 -5.93 45.20
C ASP A 8 18.15 -6.64 43.85
N THR A 9 18.58 -7.91 43.90
CA THR A 9 18.80 -8.73 42.68
C THR A 9 17.45 -9.01 41.95
N LEU A 10 16.41 -9.28 42.74
CA LEU A 10 15.07 -9.45 42.18
C LEU A 10 14.53 -8.17 41.56
N ARG A 11 14.74 -7.01 42.21
CA ARG A 11 14.31 -5.69 41.65
C ARG A 11 15.08 -5.37 40.36
N ALA A 12 16.36 -5.60 40.30
CA ALA A 12 17.17 -5.38 39.09
C ALA A 12 16.69 -6.28 37.93
N ALA A 13 16.49 -7.58 38.18
CA ALA A 13 15.98 -8.52 37.17
C ALA A 13 14.58 -8.14 36.67
N MET A 14 13.66 -7.67 37.56
CA MET A 14 12.34 -7.21 37.18
C MET A 14 12.39 -5.90 36.36
N ALA A 15 13.31 -4.98 36.65
CA ALA A 15 13.50 -3.76 35.90
C ALA A 15 14.03 -4.06 34.50
N GLU A 16 14.98 -4.97 34.38
CA GLU A 16 15.54 -5.41 33.11
C GLU A 16 14.50 -6.13 32.24
N ALA A 17 13.76 -7.07 32.78
CA ALA A 17 12.65 -7.74 32.10
C ALA A 17 11.57 -6.76 31.62
N ARG A 18 11.23 -5.76 32.44
CA ARG A 18 10.27 -4.70 32.08
C ARG A 18 10.80 -3.82 30.93
N SER A 19 12.11 -3.49 30.94
CA SER A 19 12.75 -2.71 29.88
C SER A 19 12.77 -3.45 28.55
N GLU A 20 13.07 -4.74 28.59
CA GLU A 20 13.09 -5.63 27.44
C GLU A 20 11.69 -5.83 26.85
N GLN A 21 10.69 -6.06 27.70
CA GLN A 21 9.28 -6.16 27.30
C GLN A 21 8.80 -4.85 26.64
N THR A 22 9.22 -3.69 27.17
CA THR A 22 8.89 -2.38 26.58
C THR A 22 9.57 -2.18 25.22
N ARG A 23 10.81 -2.63 25.05
CA ARG A 23 11.53 -2.60 23.77
C ARG A 23 10.87 -3.51 22.73
N LEU A 24 10.52 -4.74 23.12
CA LEU A 24 9.84 -5.69 22.23
C LEU A 24 8.45 -5.20 21.82
N SER A 25 7.67 -4.62 22.76
CA SER A 25 6.35 -4.06 22.44
C SER A 25 6.45 -2.85 21.50
N ARG A 26 7.44 -1.98 21.65
CA ARG A 26 7.69 -0.86 20.72
C ARG A 26 8.12 -1.36 19.35
N ALA A 27 9.03 -2.35 19.28
CA ALA A 27 9.46 -2.92 18.01
C ALA A 27 8.29 -3.61 17.28
N ALA A 28 7.43 -4.34 18.02
CA ALA A 28 6.23 -4.95 17.46
C ALA A 28 5.21 -3.88 16.98
N ALA A 29 5.01 -2.81 17.76
CA ALA A 29 4.14 -1.70 17.36
C ALA A 29 4.63 -1.01 16.08
N HIS A 30 5.94 -0.76 15.96
CA HIS A 30 6.53 -0.21 14.72
C HIS A 30 6.41 -1.16 13.52
N LEU A 31 6.51 -2.46 13.74
CA LEU A 31 6.33 -3.44 12.69
C LEU A 31 4.88 -3.48 12.20
N VAL A 32 3.91 -3.49 13.11
CA VAL A 32 2.47 -3.49 12.80
C VAL A 32 2.08 -2.21 12.06
N VAL A 33 2.48 -1.03 12.57
CA VAL A 33 2.21 0.26 11.92
C VAL A 33 2.80 0.31 10.51
N GLY A 34 4.03 -0.20 10.31
CA GLY A 34 4.66 -0.23 8.98
C GLY A 34 3.97 -1.18 7.99
N ILE A 35 3.30 -2.23 8.46
CA ILE A 35 2.52 -3.16 7.63
C ILE A 35 1.19 -2.52 7.24
N ASP A 36 0.52 -1.83 8.16
CA ASP A 36 -0.76 -1.13 7.91
C ASP A 36 -0.58 0.01 6.90
N GLU A 37 0.46 0.83 7.05
CA GLU A 37 0.80 1.89 6.10
C GLU A 37 1.09 1.31 4.70
N GLY A 38 1.76 0.15 4.62
CA GLY A 38 2.01 -0.53 3.36
C GLY A 38 0.73 -0.99 2.65
N ILE A 39 -0.27 -1.49 3.37
CA ILE A 39 -1.57 -1.90 2.82
C ILE A 39 -2.32 -0.67 2.28
N ALA A 40 -2.39 0.40 3.06
CA ALA A 40 -3.07 1.63 2.64
C ALA A 40 -2.45 2.22 1.37
N GLY A 41 -1.12 2.30 1.29
CA GLY A 41 -0.41 2.75 0.09
C GLY A 41 -0.66 1.86 -1.12
N THR A 42 -0.68 0.53 -0.95
CA THR A 42 -0.96 -0.42 -2.04
C THR A 42 -2.41 -0.30 -2.53
N VAL A 43 -3.38 -0.22 -1.62
CA VAL A 43 -4.80 -0.04 -1.98
C VAL A 43 -5.00 1.26 -2.76
N PHE A 44 -4.48 2.38 -2.24
CA PHE A 44 -4.59 3.68 -2.90
C PHE A 44 -3.89 3.70 -4.27
N GLY A 45 -2.67 3.17 -4.35
CA GLY A 45 -1.92 3.07 -5.60
C GLY A 45 -2.63 2.21 -6.64
N THR A 46 -3.21 1.07 -6.22
CA THR A 46 -3.97 0.18 -7.12
C THR A 46 -5.21 0.88 -7.68
N ILE A 47 -6.00 1.53 -6.82
CA ILE A 47 -7.20 2.27 -7.23
C ILE A 47 -6.84 3.35 -8.25
N THR A 48 -5.79 4.12 -7.99
CA THR A 48 -5.36 5.20 -8.88
C THR A 48 -4.82 4.65 -10.20
N THR A 49 -4.04 3.56 -10.16
CA THR A 49 -3.57 2.86 -11.37
C THR A 49 -4.74 2.38 -12.23
N MET A 50 -5.74 1.72 -11.61
CA MET A 50 -6.95 1.28 -12.32
C MET A 50 -7.74 2.45 -12.89
N ALA A 51 -7.86 3.56 -12.14
CA ALA A 51 -8.52 4.78 -12.62
C ALA A 51 -7.81 5.36 -13.85
N THR A 52 -6.47 5.37 -13.84
CA THR A 52 -5.65 5.84 -14.96
C THR A 52 -5.82 4.94 -16.18
N ILE A 53 -5.71 3.62 -16.01
CA ILE A 53 -5.89 2.65 -17.11
C ILE A 53 -7.29 2.77 -17.70
N THR A 54 -8.34 2.85 -16.87
CA THR A 54 -9.72 2.94 -17.33
C THR A 54 -10.02 4.26 -18.05
N ALA A 55 -9.44 5.38 -17.57
CA ALA A 55 -9.64 6.69 -18.16
C ALA A 55 -8.95 6.85 -19.52
N TYR A 56 -7.76 6.28 -19.67
CA TYR A 56 -6.89 6.54 -20.82
C TYR A 56 -6.61 5.32 -21.70
N GLY A 57 -7.14 4.15 -21.35
CA GLY A 57 -6.87 2.90 -22.06
C GLY A 57 -7.19 2.92 -23.55
N LYS A 58 -8.16 3.75 -23.96
CA LYS A 58 -8.54 3.93 -25.37
C LYS A 58 -8.02 5.25 -25.99
N ALA A 59 -7.27 6.05 -25.23
CA ALA A 59 -6.82 7.36 -25.68
C ALA A 59 -5.60 7.29 -26.62
N PHE A 60 -4.87 6.19 -26.63
CA PHE A 60 -3.62 6.03 -27.38
C PHE A 60 -3.60 4.75 -28.23
N PRO A 61 -4.53 4.56 -29.18
CA PRO A 61 -4.65 3.33 -29.96
C PRO A 61 -3.39 3.02 -30.77
N ASP A 62 -2.69 4.06 -31.26
CA ASP A 62 -1.47 3.91 -32.07
C ASP A 62 -0.19 3.89 -31.24
N SER A 63 -0.26 4.00 -29.92
CA SER A 63 0.91 4.14 -29.06
C SER A 63 0.62 3.56 -27.67
N PRO A 64 0.44 2.25 -27.53
CA PRO A 64 0.05 1.61 -26.26
C PRO A 64 1.09 1.82 -25.15
N TRP A 65 2.37 2.00 -25.48
CA TRP A 65 3.43 2.34 -24.53
C TRP A 65 3.20 3.69 -23.80
N LYS A 66 2.44 4.63 -24.39
CA LYS A 66 2.07 5.89 -23.72
C LYS A 66 1.17 5.67 -22.53
N LEU A 67 0.33 4.64 -22.56
CA LEU A 67 -0.48 4.28 -21.41
C LEU A 67 0.39 3.78 -20.26
N GLU A 68 1.42 2.99 -20.55
CA GLU A 68 2.39 2.52 -19.55
C GLU A 68 3.14 3.70 -18.92
N GLU A 69 3.66 4.61 -19.76
CA GLU A 69 4.33 5.82 -19.31
C GLU A 69 3.42 6.67 -18.41
N LEU A 70 2.16 6.81 -18.78
CA LEU A 70 1.17 7.56 -18.00
C LEU A 70 0.90 6.89 -16.65
N VAL A 71 0.77 5.56 -16.60
CA VAL A 71 0.55 4.81 -15.37
C VAL A 71 1.77 4.96 -14.43
N VAL A 72 2.97 4.75 -14.95
CA VAL A 72 4.20 4.85 -14.16
C VAL A 72 4.43 6.28 -13.67
N SER A 73 4.30 7.28 -14.53
CA SER A 73 4.48 8.69 -14.15
C SER A 73 3.45 9.12 -13.10
N THR A 74 2.19 8.70 -13.25
CA THR A 74 1.13 8.98 -12.27
C THR A 74 1.48 8.34 -10.90
N ALA A 75 1.94 7.09 -10.88
CA ALA A 75 2.33 6.42 -9.64
C ALA A 75 3.50 7.14 -8.95
N VAL A 76 4.51 7.58 -9.71
CA VAL A 76 5.66 8.33 -9.18
C VAL A 76 5.23 9.68 -8.62
N VAL A 77 4.41 10.45 -9.35
CA VAL A 77 3.91 11.74 -8.89
C VAL A 77 3.08 11.60 -7.62
N LEU A 78 2.20 10.60 -7.55
CA LEU A 78 1.41 10.33 -6.35
C LEU A 78 2.27 9.93 -5.16
N TRP A 79 3.25 9.07 -5.37
CA TRP A 79 4.20 8.68 -4.33
C TRP A 79 4.95 9.90 -3.79
N LEU A 80 5.46 10.77 -4.65
CA LEU A 80 6.12 12.02 -4.25
C LEU A 80 5.16 12.95 -3.50
N ALA A 81 3.93 13.10 -3.98
CA ALA A 81 2.91 13.92 -3.33
C ALA A 81 2.57 13.41 -1.93
N HIS A 82 2.46 12.07 -1.75
CA HIS A 82 2.21 11.45 -0.45
C HIS A 82 3.36 11.68 0.53
N ILE A 83 4.60 11.47 0.09
CA ILE A 83 5.81 11.73 0.90
C ILE A 83 5.82 13.19 1.35
N TYR A 84 5.55 14.12 0.43
CA TYR A 84 5.55 15.54 0.74
C TYR A 84 4.43 15.89 1.74
N ALA A 85 3.20 15.42 1.50
CA ALA A 85 2.06 15.71 2.36
C ALA A 85 2.25 15.16 3.79
N HIS A 86 2.69 13.92 3.92
CA HIS A 86 2.99 13.30 5.21
C HIS A 86 4.17 13.98 5.90
N GLY A 87 5.24 14.30 5.17
CA GLY A 87 6.39 15.02 5.71
C GLY A 87 6.01 16.41 6.22
N LEU A 88 5.15 17.13 5.52
CA LEU A 88 4.64 18.42 5.96
C LEU A 88 3.79 18.28 7.23
N SER A 89 2.89 17.28 7.28
CA SER A 89 2.07 16.99 8.46
C SER A 89 2.93 16.68 9.69
N GLU A 90 3.95 15.85 9.55
CA GLU A 90 4.89 15.47 10.61
C GLU A 90 5.70 16.70 11.08
N SER A 91 6.20 17.50 10.13
CA SER A 91 6.95 18.75 10.42
C SER A 91 6.12 19.74 11.25
N ILE A 92 4.84 19.91 10.91
CA ILE A 92 3.92 20.80 11.66
C ILE A 92 3.65 20.24 13.05
N SER A 93 3.38 18.94 13.16
CA SER A 93 3.04 18.26 14.42
C SER A 93 4.20 18.30 15.42
N GLU A 94 5.41 18.05 14.92
CA GLU A 94 6.62 18.02 15.75
C GLU A 94 7.28 19.41 15.93
N ARG A 95 6.77 20.42 15.24
CA ARG A 95 7.36 21.78 15.19
C ARG A 95 8.85 21.75 14.81
N ARG A 96 9.22 20.87 13.90
CA ARG A 96 10.60 20.68 13.42
C ARG A 96 10.66 20.83 11.91
N PRO A 97 11.75 21.42 11.36
CA PRO A 97 11.90 21.54 9.91
C PRO A 97 12.00 20.18 9.24
N LEU A 98 11.45 20.08 8.03
CA LEU A 98 11.50 18.89 7.19
C LEU A 98 12.97 18.52 6.90
N ARG A 99 13.35 17.29 7.24
CA ARG A 99 14.70 16.78 7.01
C ARG A 99 14.70 15.69 5.97
N ALA A 100 15.76 15.59 5.17
CA ALA A 100 15.91 14.57 4.12
C ALA A 100 15.78 13.12 4.67
N GLY A 101 16.21 12.88 5.92
CA GLY A 101 16.05 11.58 6.58
C GLY A 101 14.59 11.20 6.80
N VAL A 102 13.72 12.15 7.16
CA VAL A 102 12.27 11.95 7.32
C VAL A 102 11.64 11.63 5.96
N LEU A 103 11.96 12.40 4.91
CA LEU A 103 11.46 12.13 3.57
C LEU A 103 11.87 10.74 3.06
N ARG A 104 13.10 10.30 3.34
CA ARG A 104 13.56 8.96 2.97
C ARG A 104 12.80 7.86 3.70
N SER A 105 12.55 8.01 5.00
CA SER A 105 11.78 7.03 5.77
C SER A 105 10.32 6.96 5.30
N LEU A 106 9.70 8.11 5.02
CA LEU A 106 8.36 8.18 4.43
C LEU A 106 8.32 7.54 3.04
N GLY A 107 9.32 7.78 2.19
CA GLY A 107 9.42 7.14 0.89
C GLY A 107 9.46 5.61 0.95
N GLN A 108 10.09 5.06 1.98
CA GLN A 108 10.10 3.61 2.21
C GLN A 108 8.75 3.08 2.72
N ARG A 109 8.03 3.84 3.54
CA ARG A 109 6.69 3.50 4.01
C ARG A 109 5.66 3.52 2.87
N GLU A 110 5.68 4.58 2.07
CA GLU A 110 4.75 4.79 0.96
C GLU A 110 5.11 4.03 -0.34
N ARG A 111 6.13 3.17 -0.31
CA ARG A 111 6.52 2.34 -1.48
C ARG A 111 5.37 1.48 -2.02
N GLY A 112 4.37 1.19 -1.20
CA GLY A 112 3.18 0.46 -1.61
C GLY A 112 2.47 1.09 -2.81
N ILE A 113 2.48 2.44 -2.93
CA ILE A 113 1.91 3.17 -4.06
C ILE A 113 2.63 2.80 -5.37
N LEU A 114 3.96 2.76 -5.37
CA LEU A 114 4.75 2.38 -6.55
C LEU A 114 4.60 0.89 -6.87
N LEU A 115 4.66 0.03 -5.85
CA LEU A 115 4.54 -1.41 -6.02
C LEU A 115 3.17 -1.82 -6.56
N ALA A 116 2.12 -1.07 -6.23
CA ALA A 116 0.78 -1.30 -6.74
C ALA A 116 0.66 -1.12 -8.26
N ALA A 117 1.47 -0.24 -8.85
CA ALA A 117 1.48 -0.02 -10.29
C ALA A 117 2.22 -1.12 -11.07
N VAL A 118 3.13 -1.88 -10.42
CA VAL A 118 4.00 -2.86 -11.10
C VAL A 118 3.19 -3.98 -11.78
N PRO A 119 2.28 -4.73 -11.12
CA PRO A 119 1.58 -5.83 -11.76
C PRO A 119 0.73 -5.40 -12.97
N PRO A 120 -0.11 -4.34 -12.91
CA PRO A 120 -0.85 -3.86 -14.07
C PRO A 120 0.06 -3.39 -15.21
N THR A 121 1.16 -2.67 -14.89
CA THR A 121 2.12 -2.21 -15.90
C THR A 121 2.77 -3.39 -16.61
N LEU A 122 3.18 -4.44 -15.90
CA LEU A 122 3.73 -5.64 -16.52
C LEU A 122 2.75 -6.27 -17.52
N VAL A 123 1.46 -6.31 -17.20
CA VAL A 123 0.43 -6.83 -18.12
C VAL A 123 0.33 -5.96 -19.37
N LEU A 124 0.37 -4.64 -19.22
CA LEU A 124 0.36 -3.71 -20.35
C LEU A 124 1.61 -3.90 -21.22
N THR A 125 2.80 -4.03 -20.61
CA THR A 125 4.06 -4.29 -21.34
C THR A 125 4.01 -5.59 -22.12
N LEU A 126 3.45 -6.67 -21.56
CA LEU A 126 3.25 -7.93 -22.30
C LEU A 126 2.29 -7.77 -23.48
N GLY A 127 1.32 -6.87 -23.35
CA GLY A 127 0.42 -6.50 -24.44
C GLY A 127 1.14 -5.74 -25.55
N THR A 128 1.96 -4.74 -25.21
CA THR A 128 2.76 -3.98 -26.19
C THR A 128 3.79 -4.85 -26.92
N LEU A 129 4.27 -5.91 -26.27
CA LEU A 129 5.14 -6.93 -26.90
C LEU A 129 4.35 -7.92 -27.81
N GLY A 130 3.03 -7.74 -27.94
CA GLY A 130 2.20 -8.53 -28.86
C GLY A 130 1.73 -9.89 -28.30
N LEU A 131 1.95 -10.18 -27.00
CA LEU A 131 1.45 -11.41 -26.40
C LEU A 131 -0.07 -11.42 -26.24
N PHE A 132 -0.68 -10.24 -26.10
CA PHE A 132 -2.12 -10.06 -25.98
C PHE A 132 -2.59 -8.93 -26.89
N GLY A 133 -3.85 -9.01 -27.37
CA GLY A 133 -4.46 -7.86 -28.04
C GLY A 133 -4.62 -6.68 -27.07
N GLU A 134 -4.59 -5.45 -27.61
CA GLU A 134 -4.65 -4.20 -26.82
C GLU A 134 -5.80 -4.18 -25.81
N ASN A 135 -7.04 -4.46 -26.27
CA ASN A 135 -8.20 -4.52 -25.39
C ASN A 135 -8.07 -5.60 -24.31
N ALA A 136 -7.50 -6.76 -24.64
CA ALA A 136 -7.28 -7.83 -23.67
C ALA A 136 -6.28 -7.42 -22.60
N SER A 137 -5.21 -6.71 -22.96
CA SER A 137 -4.20 -6.21 -22.03
C SER A 137 -4.79 -5.21 -21.03
N ILE A 138 -5.65 -4.30 -21.48
CA ILE A 138 -6.34 -3.33 -20.62
C ILE A 138 -7.24 -4.06 -19.61
N TRP A 139 -8.09 -5.00 -20.07
CA TRP A 139 -8.99 -5.73 -19.18
C TRP A 139 -8.23 -6.65 -18.21
N LEU A 140 -7.14 -7.27 -18.66
CA LEU A 140 -6.27 -8.08 -17.80
C LEU A 140 -5.58 -7.20 -16.75
N ALA A 141 -5.08 -6.02 -17.11
CA ALA A 141 -4.48 -5.08 -16.16
C ALA A 141 -5.48 -4.62 -15.08
N ILE A 142 -6.74 -4.34 -15.47
CA ILE A 142 -7.82 -4.04 -14.53
C ILE A 142 -8.12 -5.25 -13.64
N GLY A 143 -8.19 -6.46 -14.22
CA GLY A 143 -8.40 -7.71 -13.47
C GLY A 143 -7.31 -7.97 -12.43
N VAL A 144 -6.05 -7.74 -12.80
CA VAL A 144 -4.90 -7.83 -11.88
C VAL A 144 -5.01 -6.78 -10.76
N GLY A 145 -5.44 -5.56 -11.08
CA GLY A 145 -5.71 -4.53 -10.07
C GLY A 145 -6.78 -4.96 -9.06
N LEU A 146 -7.91 -5.53 -9.54
CA LEU A 146 -8.95 -6.06 -8.67
C LEU A 146 -8.46 -7.23 -7.81
N ALA A 147 -7.65 -8.13 -8.38
CA ALA A 147 -7.03 -9.22 -7.63
C ALA A 147 -6.07 -8.70 -6.54
N THR A 148 -5.32 -7.66 -6.82
CA THR A 148 -4.47 -6.98 -5.83
C THR A 148 -5.31 -6.40 -4.69
N LEU A 149 -6.42 -5.73 -4.98
CA LEU A 149 -7.33 -5.21 -3.96
C LEU A 149 -7.95 -6.31 -3.12
N ALA A 150 -8.33 -7.43 -3.74
CA ALA A 150 -8.85 -8.60 -3.02
C ALA A 150 -7.79 -9.18 -2.07
N LEU A 151 -6.54 -9.28 -2.53
CA LEU A 151 -5.42 -9.77 -1.73
C LEU A 151 -5.12 -8.84 -0.54
N GLU A 152 -5.12 -7.53 -0.75
CA GLU A 152 -4.91 -6.57 0.35
C GLU A 152 -6.06 -6.59 1.35
N GLY A 153 -7.31 -6.75 0.91
CA GLY A 153 -8.46 -6.97 1.79
C GLY A 153 -8.33 -8.26 2.62
N TRP A 154 -7.80 -9.32 2.02
CA TRP A 154 -7.51 -10.56 2.73
C TRP A 154 -6.39 -10.39 3.74
N ARG A 155 -5.26 -9.75 3.37
CA ARG A 155 -4.14 -9.46 4.27
C ARG A 155 -4.57 -8.62 5.46
N TYR A 156 -5.37 -7.57 5.24
CA TYR A 156 -5.96 -6.77 6.31
C TYR A 156 -6.78 -7.63 7.27
N ALA A 157 -7.64 -8.49 6.72
CA ALA A 157 -8.49 -9.36 7.53
C ALA A 157 -7.70 -10.40 8.36
N GLU A 158 -6.54 -10.86 7.87
CA GLU A 158 -5.63 -11.74 8.61
C GLU A 158 -4.93 -10.99 9.76
N LEU A 159 -4.43 -9.78 9.50
CA LEU A 159 -3.79 -8.94 10.51
C LEU A 159 -4.74 -8.62 11.67
N GLU A 160 -5.97 -8.23 11.35
CA GLU A 160 -7.03 -7.94 12.32
C GLU A 160 -7.66 -9.21 12.92
N ARG A 161 -7.22 -10.40 12.52
CA ARG A 161 -7.74 -11.70 12.98
C ARG A 161 -9.26 -11.80 12.86
N LEU A 162 -9.82 -11.25 11.78
CA LEU A 162 -11.25 -11.23 11.56
C LEU A 162 -11.82 -12.66 11.40
N ARG A 163 -13.05 -12.87 11.90
CA ARG A 163 -13.80 -14.10 11.67
C ARG A 163 -14.15 -14.26 10.19
N PRO A 164 -14.44 -15.48 9.68
CA PRO A 164 -14.71 -15.71 8.25
C PRO A 164 -15.68 -14.72 7.61
N PRO A 165 -16.84 -14.34 8.20
CA PRO A 165 -17.71 -13.35 7.58
C PRO A 165 -17.07 -11.96 7.50
N GLY A 166 -16.25 -11.55 8.48
CA GLY A 166 -15.52 -10.28 8.45
C GLY A 166 -14.46 -10.26 7.38
N ARG A 167 -13.79 -11.39 7.10
CA ARG A 167 -12.83 -11.50 6.00
C ARG A 167 -13.48 -11.27 4.65
N LEU A 168 -14.64 -11.88 4.42
CA LEU A 168 -15.39 -11.67 3.17
C LEU A 168 -15.83 -10.23 3.01
N VAL A 169 -16.26 -9.57 4.09
CA VAL A 169 -16.64 -8.15 4.06
C VAL A 169 -15.44 -7.27 3.73
N ALA A 170 -14.26 -7.51 4.33
CA ALA A 170 -13.05 -6.75 4.04
C ALA A 170 -12.61 -6.88 2.58
N VAL A 171 -12.58 -8.10 2.04
CA VAL A 171 -12.28 -8.37 0.63
C VAL A 171 -13.31 -7.70 -0.28
N ALA A 172 -14.61 -7.90 0.01
CA ALA A 172 -15.69 -7.34 -0.79
C ALA A 172 -15.66 -5.81 -0.80
N ALA A 173 -15.36 -5.16 0.33
CA ALA A 173 -15.25 -3.71 0.41
C ALA A 173 -14.12 -3.17 -0.48
N ASN A 174 -12.93 -3.77 -0.44
CA ASN A 174 -11.81 -3.37 -1.27
C ASN A 174 -12.10 -3.55 -2.78
N VAL A 175 -12.66 -4.71 -3.15
CA VAL A 175 -13.04 -4.99 -4.54
C VAL A 175 -14.15 -4.06 -5.00
N ALA A 176 -15.18 -3.82 -4.16
CA ALA A 176 -16.27 -2.90 -4.48
C ALA A 176 -15.77 -1.47 -4.71
N LEU A 177 -14.78 -1.02 -3.92
CA LEU A 177 -14.16 0.29 -4.11
C LEU A 177 -13.43 0.37 -5.46
N GLY A 178 -12.68 -0.65 -5.84
CA GLY A 178 -12.02 -0.74 -7.15
C GLY A 178 -13.04 -0.76 -8.31
N LEU A 179 -14.09 -1.57 -8.19
CA LEU A 179 -15.17 -1.62 -9.18
C LEU A 179 -15.92 -0.30 -9.30
N LEU A 180 -16.20 0.37 -8.18
CA LEU A 180 -16.83 1.69 -8.17
C LEU A 180 -16.04 2.69 -9.01
N VAL A 181 -14.71 2.72 -8.88
CA VAL A 181 -13.85 3.60 -9.66
C VAL A 181 -13.89 3.27 -11.15
N VAL A 182 -13.85 1.98 -11.51
CA VAL A 182 -13.93 1.53 -12.90
C VAL A 182 -15.29 1.93 -13.50
N VAL A 183 -16.40 1.65 -12.81
CA VAL A 183 -17.76 1.99 -13.28
C VAL A 183 -17.92 3.50 -13.41
N LEU A 184 -17.51 4.27 -12.40
CA LEU A 184 -17.61 5.72 -12.44
C LEU A 184 -16.85 6.32 -13.63
N LYS A 185 -15.64 5.82 -13.90
CA LYS A 185 -14.85 6.27 -15.06
C LYS A 185 -15.45 5.85 -16.38
N VAL A 186 -15.99 4.64 -16.49
CA VAL A 186 -16.68 4.19 -17.71
C VAL A 186 -17.93 5.05 -17.98
N VAL A 187 -18.73 5.34 -16.94
CA VAL A 187 -19.96 6.14 -17.07
C VAL A 187 -19.68 7.60 -17.43
N ILE A 188 -18.62 8.20 -16.87
CA ILE A 188 -18.29 9.62 -17.15
C ILE A 188 -17.67 9.79 -18.55
N LEU A 189 -16.99 8.79 -19.08
CA LEU A 189 -16.30 8.87 -20.37
C LEU A 189 -17.18 8.43 -21.56
N HIS A 190 -18.39 7.95 -21.31
CA HIS A 190 -19.41 7.63 -22.32
C HIS A 190 -20.56 8.60 -22.23
#